data_1881441ef60a85892a1eefdd08b25179
#
_entry.id   1881441ef60a85892a1eefdd08b25179
#
_cell.length_a   1.000
_cell.length_b   1.000
_cell.length_c   1.000
_cell.angle_alpha   90.00
_cell.angle_beta   90.00
_cell.angle_gamma   90.00
#
_symmetry.space_group_name_H-M   'P 1'
#
loop_
_entity.id
_entity.type
_entity.pdbx_description
1 polymer ?
#
loop_
_entity_poly.entity_id
_entity_poly.type
_entity_poly.pdbx_seq_one_letter_code
_entity_poly.pdbx_strand_id
1 'polypeptide(L)'
;RRLVHQYALYYHFREPFQVLIDDTFAESLVRLNVQEPLKQLGMVLQAKVKPMITQCCMAALYEAELHSQGDEKQMYKRVIALAKEWERRKCNHKETQPPIECLSSVIGPVNQHRYVLAADSASVRRAHRRQVPGLPMLHYSQSVLILEPMSDVTERHIAHLEQSRSALDPEEQRLLPTVPAPAPAPAPKRKRAKGPNPLSV
;
A
#
# COMPACT_ATOMS: atom_id res chain seq x y z
N ARG A 1 4.40 -11.74 -7.56
CA ARG A 1 3.50 -11.80 -8.75
C ARG A 1 2.04 -11.54 -8.39
N ARG A 2 1.44 -12.31 -7.47
CA ARG A 2 0.02 -12.20 -7.12
C ARG A 2 -0.37 -10.80 -6.64
N LEU A 3 0.44 -10.20 -5.79
CA LEU A 3 0.18 -8.88 -5.19
C LEU A 3 0.13 -7.77 -6.25
N VAL A 4 1.14 -7.70 -7.11
CA VAL A 4 1.21 -6.70 -8.19
C VAL A 4 0.05 -6.86 -9.17
N HIS A 5 -0.30 -8.11 -9.49
CA HIS A 5 -1.45 -8.41 -10.34
C HIS A 5 -2.78 -7.91 -9.74
N GLN A 6 -2.98 -8.05 -8.43
CA GLN A 6 -4.16 -7.51 -7.74
C GLN A 6 -4.24 -5.98 -7.85
N TYR A 7 -3.12 -5.27 -7.67
CA TYR A 7 -3.09 -3.82 -7.89
C TYR A 7 -3.42 -3.43 -9.34
N ALA A 8 -2.93 -4.19 -10.32
CA ALA A 8 -3.27 -3.96 -11.72
C ALA A 8 -4.77 -4.18 -11.99
N LEU A 9 -5.37 -5.23 -11.40
CA LEU A 9 -6.76 -5.61 -11.62
C LEU A 9 -7.76 -4.63 -10.95
N TYR A 10 -7.55 -4.29 -9.67
CA TYR A 10 -8.52 -3.51 -8.91
C TYR A 10 -8.26 -2.00 -8.95
N TYR A 11 -6.99 -1.58 -9.10
CA TYR A 11 -6.60 -0.17 -9.09
C TYR A 11 -6.03 0.31 -10.42
N HIS A 12 -6.06 -0.54 -11.46
CA HIS A 12 -5.66 -0.19 -12.82
C HIS A 12 -4.24 0.35 -12.94
N PHE A 13 -3.31 -0.22 -12.17
CA PHE A 13 -1.89 0.08 -12.33
C PHE A 13 -1.41 -0.34 -13.71
N ARG A 14 -0.66 0.55 -14.38
CA ARG A 14 -0.11 0.35 -15.71
C ARG A 14 1.36 0.75 -15.75
N GLU A 15 2.12 0.09 -16.58
CA GLU A 15 3.52 0.44 -16.82
C GLU A 15 3.66 1.77 -17.60
N PRO A 16 4.68 2.58 -17.29
CA PRO A 16 5.62 2.43 -16.18
C PRO A 16 5.00 2.79 -14.83
N PHE A 17 5.32 2.03 -13.78
CA PHE A 17 4.85 2.33 -12.42
C PHE A 17 5.55 3.57 -11.88
N GLN A 18 4.77 4.54 -11.44
CA GLN A 18 5.26 5.77 -10.83
C GLN A 18 5.65 5.49 -9.38
N VAL A 19 6.96 5.38 -9.12
CA VAL A 19 7.48 5.12 -7.78
C VAL A 19 7.84 6.44 -7.13
N LEU A 20 7.06 6.84 -6.13
CA LEU A 20 7.29 8.04 -5.35
C LEU A 20 8.25 7.69 -4.20
N ILE A 21 9.44 8.25 -4.26
CA ILE A 21 10.54 7.96 -3.34
C ILE A 21 10.61 9.07 -2.29
N ASP A 22 10.65 8.68 -1.02
CA ASP A 22 10.87 9.61 0.08
C ASP A 22 12.38 9.82 0.36
N ASP A 23 12.68 10.75 1.24
CA ASP A 23 14.03 11.07 1.68
C ASP A 23 14.70 9.87 2.38
N THR A 24 13.99 9.17 3.27
CA THR A 24 14.53 8.03 4.04
C THR A 24 14.87 6.84 3.15
N PHE A 25 14.06 6.56 2.13
CA PHE A 25 14.37 5.50 1.17
C PHE A 25 15.56 5.87 0.28
N ALA A 26 15.65 7.14 -0.14
CA ALA A 26 16.79 7.65 -0.90
C ALA A 26 18.11 7.51 -0.12
N GLU A 27 18.10 7.80 1.19
CA GLU A 27 19.23 7.56 2.08
C GLU A 27 19.63 6.08 2.13
N SER A 28 18.65 5.19 2.29
CA SER A 28 18.88 3.75 2.37
C SER A 28 19.55 3.20 1.11
N LEU A 29 19.20 3.70 -0.08
CA LEU A 29 19.85 3.30 -1.32
C LEU A 29 21.37 3.54 -1.29
N VAL A 30 21.79 4.67 -0.76
CA VAL A 30 23.21 5.04 -0.67
C VAL A 30 23.90 4.32 0.50
N ARG A 31 23.25 4.25 1.66
CA ARG A 31 23.78 3.53 2.85
C ARG A 31 24.02 2.05 2.57
N LEU A 32 23.11 1.41 1.83
CA LEU A 32 23.20 0.00 1.43
C LEU A 32 24.03 -0.21 0.16
N ASN A 33 24.59 0.87 -0.40
CA ASN A 33 25.40 0.85 -1.63
C ASN A 33 24.73 0.12 -2.78
N VAL A 34 23.44 0.39 -3.00
CA VAL A 34 22.65 -0.24 -4.05
C VAL A 34 23.12 0.23 -5.42
N GLN A 35 23.67 -0.68 -6.24
CA GLN A 35 24.28 -0.34 -7.53
C GLN A 35 23.25 0.04 -8.60
N GLU A 36 22.13 -0.69 -8.67
CA GLU A 36 21.11 -0.53 -9.72
C GLU A 36 19.71 -0.40 -9.08
N PRO A 37 19.39 0.74 -8.43
CA PRO A 37 18.12 0.88 -7.70
C PRO A 37 16.90 0.68 -8.58
N LEU A 38 16.90 1.22 -9.80
CA LEU A 38 15.78 1.11 -10.73
C LEU A 38 15.53 -0.33 -11.19
N LYS A 39 16.59 -1.10 -11.38
CA LYS A 39 16.49 -2.51 -11.73
C LYS A 39 15.93 -3.34 -10.57
N GLN A 40 16.37 -3.06 -9.33
CA GLN A 40 15.81 -3.72 -8.15
C GLN A 40 14.32 -3.41 -7.98
N LEU A 41 13.91 -2.14 -8.09
CA LEU A 41 12.52 -1.73 -8.06
C LEU A 41 11.70 -2.44 -9.15
N GLY A 42 12.23 -2.49 -10.38
CA GLY A 42 11.59 -3.18 -11.50
C GLY A 42 11.45 -4.68 -11.28
N MET A 43 12.45 -5.34 -10.69
CA MET A 43 12.37 -6.77 -10.36
C MET A 43 11.30 -7.07 -9.30
N VAL A 44 11.22 -6.27 -8.25
CA VAL A 44 10.24 -6.46 -7.18
C VAL A 44 8.81 -6.17 -7.67
N LEU A 45 8.64 -5.11 -8.43
CA LEU A 45 7.34 -4.71 -9.00
C LEU A 45 6.99 -5.50 -10.28
N GLN A 46 7.96 -6.21 -10.88
CA GLN A 46 7.83 -6.94 -12.16
C GLN A 46 7.26 -6.05 -13.28
N ALA A 47 7.69 -4.81 -13.32
CA ALA A 47 7.20 -3.78 -14.22
C ALA A 47 8.30 -2.76 -14.50
N LYS A 48 8.18 -2.02 -15.59
CA LYS A 48 8.98 -0.82 -15.81
C LYS A 48 8.61 0.21 -14.74
N VAL A 49 9.62 0.88 -14.20
CA VAL A 49 9.44 1.87 -13.13
C VAL A 49 9.88 3.25 -13.58
N LYS A 50 9.18 4.26 -13.07
CA LYS A 50 9.51 5.66 -13.25
C LYS A 50 9.70 6.27 -11.86
N PRO A 51 10.95 6.49 -11.41
CA PRO A 51 11.24 7.03 -10.10
C PRO A 51 10.89 8.52 -10.08
N MET A 52 10.29 8.95 -9.01
CA MET A 52 9.90 10.33 -8.78
C MET A 52 10.18 10.73 -7.34
N ILE A 53 10.56 11.98 -7.13
CA ILE A 53 10.75 12.54 -5.79
C ILE A 53 10.07 13.90 -5.70
N THR A 54 9.45 14.20 -4.54
CA THR A 54 8.82 15.51 -4.34
C THR A 54 9.84 16.60 -4.04
N GLN A 55 9.44 17.83 -4.25
CA GLN A 55 10.29 18.97 -3.93
C GLN A 55 10.56 19.09 -2.42
N CYS A 56 9.57 18.76 -1.57
CA CYS A 56 9.74 18.78 -0.12
C CYS A 56 10.70 17.69 0.37
N CYS A 57 10.62 16.45 -0.18
CA CYS A 57 11.60 15.41 0.15
C CYS A 57 13.02 15.81 -0.28
N MET A 58 13.18 16.48 -1.43
CA MET A 58 14.49 17.03 -1.81
C MET A 58 14.97 18.12 -0.86
N ALA A 59 14.08 19.00 -0.41
CA ALA A 59 14.44 20.03 0.55
C ALA A 59 14.89 19.42 1.89
N ALA A 60 14.19 18.35 2.35
CA ALA A 60 14.60 17.61 3.53
C ALA A 60 16.02 17.01 3.40
N LEU A 61 16.37 16.47 2.23
CA LEU A 61 17.73 15.97 1.96
C LEU A 61 18.77 17.09 1.98
N TYR A 62 18.47 18.27 1.44
CA TYR A 62 19.36 19.42 1.51
C TYR A 62 19.53 19.94 2.94
N GLU A 63 18.46 19.96 3.71
CA GLU A 63 18.49 20.35 5.12
C GLU A 63 19.34 19.36 5.94
N ALA A 64 19.18 18.06 5.71
CA ALA A 64 19.99 17.04 6.33
C ALA A 64 21.47 17.17 5.96
N GLU A 65 21.80 17.45 4.70
CA GLU A 65 23.19 17.75 4.29
C GLU A 65 23.76 18.97 5.02
N LEU A 66 22.98 20.02 5.18
CA LEU A 66 23.42 21.26 5.82
C LEU A 66 23.80 21.03 7.30
N HIS A 67 23.03 20.19 7.99
CA HIS A 67 23.25 19.89 9.41
C HIS A 67 24.26 18.76 9.66
N SER A 68 24.68 18.05 8.61
CA SER A 68 25.62 16.93 8.71
C SER A 68 27.07 17.39 8.54
N GLN A 69 28.03 16.61 9.08
CA GLN A 69 29.46 16.87 8.98
C GLN A 69 30.24 15.61 8.54
N GLY A 70 31.46 15.79 8.06
CA GLY A 70 32.36 14.70 7.71
C GLY A 70 31.78 13.72 6.69
N ASP A 71 31.87 12.44 6.98
CA ASP A 71 31.42 11.35 6.09
C ASP A 71 29.92 11.34 5.85
N GLU A 72 29.14 11.75 6.84
CA GLU A 72 27.70 11.84 6.72
C GLU A 72 27.30 12.91 5.70
N LYS A 73 27.96 14.05 5.71
CA LYS A 73 27.75 15.08 4.69
C LYS A 73 28.09 14.58 3.28
N GLN A 74 29.14 13.79 3.14
CA GLN A 74 29.50 13.18 1.85
C GLN A 74 28.42 12.15 1.42
N MET A 75 27.88 11.40 2.36
CA MET A 75 26.77 10.48 2.09
C MET A 75 25.56 11.25 1.55
N TYR A 76 25.09 12.33 2.22
CA TYR A 76 23.97 13.13 1.73
C TYR A 76 24.21 13.77 0.37
N LYS A 77 25.43 14.22 0.07
CA LYS A 77 25.78 14.69 -1.27
C LYS A 77 25.55 13.62 -2.35
N ARG A 78 25.91 12.37 -2.05
CA ARG A 78 25.65 11.24 -2.98
C ARG A 78 24.16 10.96 -3.10
N VAL A 79 23.39 11.01 -1.99
CA VAL A 79 21.93 10.85 -2.01
C VAL A 79 21.27 11.91 -2.89
N ILE A 80 21.67 13.18 -2.71
CA ILE A 80 21.15 14.31 -3.49
C ILE A 80 21.52 14.16 -4.97
N ALA A 81 22.74 13.72 -5.27
CA ALA A 81 23.17 13.49 -6.65
C ALA A 81 22.30 12.40 -7.33
N LEU A 82 22.07 11.29 -6.64
CA LEU A 82 21.18 10.22 -7.12
C LEU A 82 19.74 10.72 -7.29
N ALA A 83 19.21 11.44 -6.29
CA ALA A 83 17.83 11.93 -6.33
C ALA A 83 17.58 12.98 -7.42
N LYS A 84 18.62 13.68 -7.89
CA LYS A 84 18.55 14.62 -9.02
C LYS A 84 18.32 13.93 -10.37
N GLU A 85 18.66 12.66 -10.50
CA GLU A 85 18.42 11.88 -11.72
C GLU A 85 16.94 11.51 -11.88
N TRP A 86 16.16 11.54 -10.79
CA TRP A 86 14.76 11.18 -10.80
C TRP A 86 13.86 12.36 -11.22
N GLU A 87 12.70 12.00 -11.73
CA GLU A 87 11.71 13.01 -12.10
C GLU A 87 11.22 13.79 -10.88
N ARG A 88 11.16 15.10 -11.02
CA ARG A 88 10.65 15.98 -9.97
C ARG A 88 9.13 16.02 -9.96
N ARG A 89 8.50 15.48 -8.92
CA ARG A 89 7.07 15.63 -8.72
C ARG A 89 6.77 16.95 -8.02
N LYS A 90 6.11 17.86 -8.72
CA LYS A 90 5.66 19.13 -8.15
C LYS A 90 4.56 18.84 -7.11
N CYS A 91 4.76 19.32 -5.89
CA CYS A 91 3.81 19.17 -4.78
C CYS A 91 2.96 20.43 -4.55
N ASN A 92 3.26 21.53 -5.27
CA ASN A 92 2.54 22.81 -5.22
C ASN A 92 2.48 23.46 -3.83
N HIS A 93 3.33 23.06 -2.89
CA HIS A 93 3.47 23.74 -1.62
C HIS A 93 4.25 25.02 -1.79
N LYS A 94 3.74 26.14 -1.22
CA LYS A 94 4.46 27.44 -1.24
C LYS A 94 5.67 27.40 -0.32
N GLU A 95 5.50 26.77 0.85
CA GLU A 95 6.55 26.56 1.85
C GLU A 95 6.87 25.07 1.92
N THR A 96 8.11 24.75 2.28
CA THR A 96 8.55 23.36 2.46
C THR A 96 7.80 22.72 3.62
N GLN A 97 7.19 21.59 3.37
CA GLN A 97 6.48 20.80 4.38
C GLN A 97 7.28 19.56 4.75
N PRO A 98 7.04 18.98 5.96
CA PRO A 98 7.60 17.68 6.31
C PRO A 98 7.26 16.62 5.26
N PRO A 99 8.19 15.68 4.95
CA PRO A 99 7.98 14.66 3.92
C PRO A 99 6.65 13.90 4.06
N ILE A 100 6.26 13.54 5.29
CA ILE A 100 5.02 12.81 5.55
C ILE A 100 3.76 13.59 5.12
N GLU A 101 3.70 14.88 5.38
CA GLU A 101 2.58 15.74 5.02
C GLU A 101 2.54 16.00 3.51
N CYS A 102 3.72 16.28 2.93
CA CYS A 102 3.87 16.44 1.50
C CYS A 102 3.42 15.20 0.73
N LEU A 103 3.89 14.02 1.12
CA LEU A 103 3.52 12.75 0.49
C LEU A 103 2.04 12.47 0.62
N SER A 104 1.44 12.74 1.80
CA SER A 104 0.00 12.60 2.02
C SER A 104 -0.82 13.49 1.09
N SER A 105 -0.37 14.73 0.89
CA SER A 105 -1.01 15.67 -0.03
C SER A 105 -0.90 15.24 -1.50
N VAL A 106 0.28 14.75 -1.91
CA VAL A 106 0.56 14.33 -3.30
C VAL A 106 -0.15 13.03 -3.66
N ILE A 107 -0.19 12.05 -2.74
CA ILE A 107 -0.85 10.76 -2.95
C ILE A 107 -2.36 10.92 -2.89
N GLY A 108 -2.84 11.76 -1.97
CA GLY A 108 -4.25 11.95 -1.72
C GLY A 108 -4.95 10.76 -1.05
N PRO A 109 -6.24 10.89 -0.74
CA PRO A 109 -6.96 9.89 0.06
C PRO A 109 -7.24 8.57 -0.67
N VAL A 110 -7.15 8.55 -2.00
CA VAL A 110 -7.51 7.37 -2.83
C VAL A 110 -6.43 6.97 -3.84
N ASN A 111 -5.22 7.48 -3.69
CA ASN A 111 -4.11 7.23 -4.63
C ASN A 111 -4.53 7.34 -6.11
N GLN A 112 -5.19 8.43 -6.47
CA GLN A 112 -5.77 8.64 -7.81
C GLN A 112 -4.73 8.54 -8.94
N HIS A 113 -3.49 8.94 -8.66
CA HIS A 113 -2.38 8.89 -9.61
C HIS A 113 -1.68 7.53 -9.69
N ARG A 114 -2.10 6.54 -8.90
CA ARG A 114 -1.54 5.18 -8.87
C ARG A 114 -0.04 5.18 -8.56
N TYR A 115 0.35 5.93 -7.54
CA TYR A 115 1.73 5.89 -7.05
C TYR A 115 2.03 4.58 -6.31
N VAL A 116 3.27 4.14 -6.42
CA VAL A 116 3.90 3.20 -5.50
C VAL A 116 4.76 4.03 -4.56
N LEU A 117 4.61 3.88 -3.26
CA LEU A 117 5.38 4.61 -2.28
C LEU A 117 6.61 3.80 -1.87
N ALA A 118 7.80 4.36 -2.03
CA ALA A 118 9.05 3.81 -1.51
C ALA A 118 9.52 4.66 -0.34
N ALA A 119 9.38 4.14 0.88
CA ALA A 119 9.68 4.85 2.12
C ALA A 119 10.21 3.89 3.20
N ASP A 120 11.35 4.21 3.80
CA ASP A 120 11.91 3.42 4.90
C ASP A 120 11.43 3.90 6.28
N SER A 121 10.94 5.13 6.37
CA SER A 121 10.32 5.64 7.59
C SER A 121 9.05 4.86 7.95
N ALA A 122 9.08 4.18 9.10
CA ALA A 122 7.93 3.43 9.60
C ALA A 122 6.72 4.32 9.93
N SER A 123 6.94 5.60 10.27
CA SER A 123 5.88 6.58 10.53
C SER A 123 5.13 6.92 9.25
N VAL A 124 5.86 7.20 8.17
CA VAL A 124 5.31 7.48 6.85
C VAL A 124 4.49 6.29 6.35
N ARG A 125 5.06 5.08 6.39
CA ARG A 125 4.35 3.88 5.94
C ARG A 125 3.09 3.60 6.75
N ARG A 126 3.15 3.68 8.09
CA ARG A 126 1.99 3.45 8.96
C ARG A 126 0.86 4.45 8.72
N ALA A 127 1.19 5.72 8.51
CA ALA A 127 0.19 6.75 8.22
C ALA A 127 -0.56 6.42 6.92
N HIS A 128 0.16 6.18 5.83
CA HIS A 128 -0.43 5.89 4.54
C HIS A 128 -1.14 4.53 4.49
N ARG A 129 -0.60 3.52 5.17
CA ARG A 129 -1.19 2.18 5.26
C ARG A 129 -2.60 2.18 5.86
N ARG A 130 -2.85 3.09 6.80
CA ARG A 130 -4.14 3.21 7.50
C ARG A 130 -5.17 4.04 6.75
N GLN A 131 -4.73 4.94 5.90
CA GLN A 131 -5.59 5.96 5.30
C GLN A 131 -5.86 5.73 3.81
N VAL A 132 -4.89 5.21 3.07
CA VAL A 132 -4.94 5.20 1.61
C VAL A 132 -5.15 3.79 1.08
N PRO A 133 -6.31 3.49 0.48
CA PRO A 133 -6.52 2.23 -0.22
C PRO A 133 -5.74 2.22 -1.54
N GLY A 134 -5.30 1.04 -1.96
CA GLY A 134 -4.65 0.86 -3.26
C GLY A 134 -3.27 1.52 -3.38
N LEU A 135 -2.54 1.69 -2.26
CA LEU A 135 -1.18 2.20 -2.26
C LEU A 135 -0.18 1.07 -1.99
N PRO A 136 0.54 0.56 -3.02
CA PRO A 136 1.65 -0.35 -2.81
C PRO A 136 2.80 0.37 -2.11
N MET A 137 3.43 -0.29 -1.13
CA MET A 137 4.54 0.29 -0.38
C MET A 137 5.78 -0.59 -0.44
N LEU A 138 6.93 0.04 -0.64
CA LEU A 138 8.24 -0.57 -0.68
C LEU A 138 9.12 -0.03 0.44
N HIS A 139 9.91 -0.88 1.06
CA HIS A 139 10.94 -0.49 2.02
C HIS A 139 12.09 -1.49 2.03
N TYR A 140 13.23 -1.09 2.57
CA TYR A 140 14.33 -1.99 2.87
C TYR A 140 14.16 -2.62 4.25
N SER A 141 14.34 -3.92 4.32
CA SER A 141 14.46 -4.66 5.59
C SER A 141 15.71 -5.51 5.52
N GLN A 142 16.66 -5.28 6.42
CA GLN A 142 17.94 -6.00 6.45
C GLN A 142 18.60 -6.09 5.05
N SER A 143 18.71 -4.98 4.36
CA SER A 143 19.29 -4.87 3.02
C SER A 143 18.49 -5.54 1.88
N VAL A 144 17.30 -6.03 2.15
CA VAL A 144 16.41 -6.62 1.15
C VAL A 144 15.25 -5.66 0.85
N LEU A 145 15.01 -5.39 -0.43
CA LEU A 145 13.87 -4.61 -0.87
C LEU A 145 12.59 -5.44 -0.80
N ILE A 146 11.63 -4.99 -0.02
CA ILE A 146 10.36 -5.68 0.23
C ILE A 146 9.19 -4.86 -0.29
N LEU A 147 8.29 -5.50 -1.04
CA LEU A 147 6.97 -5.01 -1.31
C LEU A 147 6.05 -5.45 -0.16
N GLU A 148 5.50 -4.50 0.59
CA GLU A 148 4.61 -4.80 1.71
C GLU A 148 3.34 -5.52 1.26
N PRO A 149 2.78 -6.41 2.10
CA PRO A 149 1.47 -6.99 1.85
C PRO A 149 0.40 -5.90 1.83
N MET A 150 -0.72 -6.17 1.19
CA MET A 150 -1.84 -5.23 1.15
C MET A 150 -2.23 -4.77 2.55
N SER A 151 -2.68 -3.53 2.65
CA SER A 151 -3.24 -3.01 3.89
C SER A 151 -4.68 -3.47 4.07
N ASP A 152 -5.13 -3.57 5.32
CA ASP A 152 -6.53 -3.93 5.64
C ASP A 152 -7.54 -2.97 5.00
N VAL A 153 -7.14 -1.70 4.81
CA VAL A 153 -7.95 -0.70 4.11
C VAL A 153 -8.08 -1.04 2.63
N THR A 154 -6.97 -1.49 2.01
CA THR A 154 -6.97 -1.92 0.60
C THR A 154 -7.80 -3.20 0.42
N GLU A 155 -7.64 -4.18 1.31
CA GLU A 155 -8.40 -5.43 1.25
C GLU A 155 -9.90 -5.20 1.43
N ARG A 156 -10.29 -4.38 2.39
CA ARG A 156 -11.71 -4.00 2.59
C ARG A 156 -12.28 -3.26 1.39
N HIS A 157 -11.51 -2.37 0.79
CA HIS A 157 -11.93 -1.66 -0.41
C HIS A 157 -12.11 -2.61 -1.60
N ILE A 158 -11.21 -3.59 -1.79
CA ILE A 158 -11.35 -4.62 -2.82
C ILE A 158 -12.62 -5.45 -2.57
N ALA A 159 -12.84 -5.92 -1.34
CA ALA A 159 -14.03 -6.68 -0.99
C ALA A 159 -15.33 -5.91 -1.28
N HIS A 160 -15.35 -4.61 -0.98
CA HIS A 160 -16.47 -3.74 -1.32
C HIS A 160 -16.68 -3.62 -2.85
N LEU A 161 -15.58 -3.46 -3.62
CA LEU A 161 -15.66 -3.44 -5.08
C LEU A 161 -16.18 -4.75 -5.67
N GLU A 162 -15.77 -5.88 -5.11
CA GLU A 162 -16.27 -7.20 -5.53
C GLU A 162 -17.76 -7.37 -5.21
N GLN A 163 -18.19 -6.98 -4.01
CA GLN A 163 -19.58 -7.01 -3.62
C GLN A 163 -20.44 -6.11 -4.53
N SER A 164 -19.99 -4.90 -4.84
CA SER A 164 -20.72 -4.00 -5.72
C SER A 164 -20.82 -4.50 -7.16
N ARG A 165 -19.79 -5.23 -7.64
CA ARG A 165 -19.82 -5.87 -8.97
C ARG A 165 -20.71 -7.11 -9.01
N SER A 166 -20.83 -7.82 -7.88
CA SER A 166 -21.65 -9.02 -7.75
C SER A 166 -23.10 -8.72 -7.35
N ALA A 167 -23.38 -7.49 -6.93
CA ALA A 167 -24.73 -7.06 -6.63
C ALA A 167 -25.55 -7.00 -7.92
N LEU A 168 -26.68 -7.70 -7.94
CA LEU A 168 -27.63 -7.64 -9.03
C LEU A 168 -28.18 -6.21 -9.16
N ASP A 169 -28.43 -5.78 -10.38
CA ASP A 169 -29.09 -4.51 -10.65
C ASP A 169 -30.46 -4.49 -9.89
N PRO A 170 -30.89 -3.36 -9.31
CA PRO A 170 -32.16 -3.24 -8.62
C PRO A 170 -33.35 -3.72 -9.44
N GLU A 171 -33.29 -3.62 -10.77
CA GLU A 171 -34.31 -4.17 -11.67
C GLU A 171 -34.26 -5.69 -11.76
N GLU A 172 -33.06 -6.28 -11.83
CA GLU A 172 -32.88 -7.74 -11.82
C GLU A 172 -33.28 -8.35 -10.49
N GLN A 173 -33.02 -7.68 -9.36
CA GLN A 173 -33.46 -8.11 -8.03
C GLN A 173 -35.00 -8.21 -7.93
N ARG A 174 -35.75 -7.33 -8.62
CA ARG A 174 -37.20 -7.37 -8.65
C ARG A 174 -37.77 -8.51 -9.51
N LEU A 175 -36.97 -8.99 -10.47
CA LEU A 175 -37.36 -10.09 -11.37
C LEU A 175 -37.05 -11.48 -10.76
N LEU A 176 -36.23 -11.54 -9.71
CA LEU A 176 -35.96 -12.81 -9.01
C LEU A 176 -37.22 -13.26 -8.31
N PRO A 177 -37.66 -14.54 -8.55
CA PRO A 177 -38.76 -15.11 -7.80
C PRO A 177 -38.39 -15.09 -6.32
N THR A 178 -39.28 -14.55 -5.50
CA THR A 178 -39.13 -14.56 -4.03
C THR A 178 -39.12 -16.02 -3.63
N VAL A 179 -37.95 -16.59 -3.39
CA VAL A 179 -37.84 -17.93 -2.81
C VAL A 179 -38.48 -17.85 -1.43
N PRO A 180 -39.60 -18.54 -1.17
CA PRO A 180 -40.21 -18.49 0.15
C PRO A 180 -39.18 -18.94 1.17
N ALA A 181 -39.09 -18.21 2.28
CA ALA A 181 -38.16 -18.52 3.35
C ALA A 181 -38.28 -20.01 3.70
N PRO A 182 -37.18 -20.75 3.83
CA PRO A 182 -37.23 -22.16 4.19
C PRO A 182 -38.04 -22.28 5.47
N ALA A 183 -39.04 -23.16 5.42
CA ALA A 183 -39.92 -23.42 6.57
C ALA A 183 -39.03 -23.67 7.82
N PRO A 184 -39.36 -23.08 8.98
CA PRO A 184 -38.57 -23.28 10.18
C PRO A 184 -38.39 -24.76 10.43
N ALA A 185 -37.13 -25.17 10.59
CA ALA A 185 -36.78 -26.56 10.85
C ALA A 185 -37.60 -27.06 12.04
N PRO A 186 -38.21 -28.25 11.94
CA PRO A 186 -39.05 -28.80 13.02
C PRO A 186 -38.22 -28.85 14.30
N ALA A 187 -38.77 -28.27 15.36
CA ALA A 187 -38.12 -28.21 16.66
C ALA A 187 -37.61 -29.61 17.08
N PRO A 188 -36.38 -29.72 17.59
CA PRO A 188 -35.83 -31.02 17.96
C PRO A 188 -36.77 -31.70 18.97
N LYS A 189 -37.30 -32.86 18.62
CA LYS A 189 -38.15 -33.66 19.51
C LYS A 189 -37.37 -33.91 20.81
N ARG A 190 -37.84 -33.36 21.93
CA ARG A 190 -37.26 -33.64 23.24
C ARG A 190 -37.25 -35.16 23.43
N LYS A 191 -36.07 -35.76 23.54
CA LYS A 191 -35.94 -37.18 23.90
C LYS A 191 -36.55 -37.34 25.29
N ARG A 192 -37.59 -38.15 25.39
CA ARG A 192 -38.15 -38.56 26.68
C ARG A 192 -37.02 -39.19 27.50
N ALA A 193 -36.89 -38.76 28.75
CA ALA A 193 -35.96 -39.37 29.67
C ALA A 193 -36.26 -40.86 29.76
N LYS A 194 -35.27 -41.72 29.48
CA LYS A 194 -35.37 -43.14 29.73
C LYS A 194 -35.60 -43.31 31.24
N GLY A 195 -36.65 -44.01 31.61
CA GLY A 195 -36.87 -44.41 33.00
C GLY A 195 -35.68 -45.19 33.57
N PRO A 196 -35.63 -45.37 34.90
CA PRO A 196 -34.51 -46.06 35.54
C PRO A 196 -34.32 -47.44 34.92
N ASN A 197 -33.06 -47.82 34.70
CA ASN A 197 -32.68 -49.11 34.11
C ASN A 197 -33.22 -50.27 34.98
N PRO A 198 -34.05 -51.16 34.48
CA PRO A 198 -34.64 -52.20 35.29
C PRO A 198 -33.65 -53.28 35.82
N LEU A 199 -32.35 -53.16 35.42
CA LEU A 199 -31.29 -54.08 35.86
C LEU A 199 -30.31 -53.42 36.88
N SER A 200 -30.58 -52.22 37.37
CA SER A 200 -29.84 -51.67 38.47
C SER A 200 -30.45 -52.02 39.79
N VAL A 201 -29.97 -53.12 40.36
CA VAL A 201 -30.21 -53.57 41.77
C VAL A 201 -29.00 -53.01 42.55
#